data_808e5b4fc029a84433596bdc4e4f0e70
#
_entry.id   808e5b4fc029a84433596bdc4e4f0e70
#
_cell.length_a   1.000
_cell.length_b   1.000
_cell.length_c   1.000
_cell.angle_alpha   90.00
_cell.angle_beta   90.00
_cell.angle_gamma   90.00
#
_symmetry.space_group_name_H-M   'P 1'
#
loop_
_entity.id
_entity.type
_entity.pdbx_description
1 polymer ?
#
loop_
_entity_poly.entity_id
_entity_poly.type
_entity_poly.pdbx_seq_one_letter_code
_entity_poly.pdbx_strand_id
1 'polypeptide(L)'
;MTDERVERIKKMEAKLDDVTPKIKNFEESLSNMKKVFDDMKVLSDYYSKDWKSDYFADEEGKLPKNLKRGVLGQDTLYDLFQRYYDIGKDMKELSDKIKTLKKKILINKKINNLL
;
A
#
# COMPACT_ATOMS: atom_id res chain seq x y z
N MET A 1 10.43 41.41 -19.47
CA MET A 1 9.47 40.52 -20.14
C MET A 1 9.63 39.12 -19.56
N THR A 2 8.60 38.64 -18.87
CA THR A 2 8.67 37.30 -18.32
C THR A 2 8.45 36.31 -19.44
N ASP A 3 9.43 35.45 -19.64
CA ASP A 3 9.26 34.38 -20.60
C ASP A 3 8.32 33.33 -19.99
N GLU A 4 7.11 33.23 -20.53
CA GLU A 4 6.11 32.23 -20.06
C GLU A 4 6.66 30.82 -20.17
N ARG A 5 7.53 30.55 -21.11
CA ARG A 5 8.20 29.26 -21.29
C ARG A 5 9.09 28.96 -20.08
N VAL A 6 9.86 29.94 -19.63
CA VAL A 6 10.76 29.79 -18.49
C VAL A 6 9.93 29.50 -17.24
N GLU A 7 8.87 30.26 -17.01
CA GLU A 7 8.00 30.03 -15.85
C GLU A 7 7.33 28.66 -15.90
N ARG A 8 6.89 28.23 -17.07
CA ARG A 8 6.31 26.89 -17.26
C ARG A 8 7.32 25.78 -16.94
N ILE A 9 8.55 25.92 -17.43
CA ILE A 9 9.63 24.96 -17.16
C ILE A 9 9.92 24.89 -15.66
N LYS A 10 10.01 26.04 -14.99
CA LYS A 10 10.24 26.08 -13.54
C LYS A 10 9.16 25.32 -12.77
N LYS A 11 7.90 25.51 -13.15
CA LYS A 11 6.78 24.82 -12.51
C LYS A 11 6.86 23.30 -12.73
N MET A 12 7.20 22.88 -13.93
CA MET A 12 7.32 21.45 -14.24
C MET A 12 8.53 20.83 -13.54
N GLU A 13 9.65 21.55 -13.47
CA GLU A 13 10.82 21.10 -12.68
C GLU A 13 10.45 20.90 -11.21
N ALA A 14 9.68 21.81 -10.63
CA ALA A 14 9.24 21.67 -9.23
C ALA A 14 8.37 20.43 -9.03
N LYS A 15 7.47 20.13 -9.98
CA LYS A 15 6.65 18.92 -9.93
C LYS A 15 7.49 17.66 -10.08
N LEU A 16 8.45 17.66 -11.00
CA LEU A 16 9.38 16.53 -11.19
C LEU A 16 10.16 16.25 -9.91
N ASP A 17 10.70 17.29 -9.28
CA ASP A 17 11.45 17.16 -8.03
C ASP A 17 10.58 16.64 -6.88
N ASP A 18 9.29 16.97 -6.89
CA ASP A 18 8.36 16.51 -5.87
C ASP A 18 7.96 15.04 -6.06
N VAL A 19 7.62 14.64 -7.28
CA VAL A 19 7.07 13.30 -7.52
C VAL A 19 8.13 12.20 -7.56
N THR A 20 9.35 12.53 -8.02
CA THR A 20 10.41 11.53 -8.20
C THR A 20 10.73 10.76 -6.91
N PRO A 21 11.00 11.42 -5.76
CA PRO A 21 11.27 10.69 -4.53
C PRO A 21 10.04 9.96 -4.00
N LYS A 22 8.84 10.48 -4.23
CA LYS A 22 7.60 9.83 -3.79
C LYS A 22 7.38 8.50 -4.51
N ILE A 23 7.67 8.46 -5.81
CA ILE A 23 7.59 7.22 -6.59
C ILE A 23 8.60 6.20 -6.06
N LYS A 24 9.84 6.62 -5.84
CA LYS A 24 10.89 5.75 -5.30
C LYS A 24 10.49 5.17 -3.93
N ASN A 25 9.99 6.02 -3.04
CA ASN A 25 9.57 5.60 -1.71
C ASN A 25 8.41 4.59 -1.79
N PHE A 26 7.47 4.82 -2.69
CA PHE A 26 6.36 3.89 -2.87
C PHE A 26 6.82 2.56 -3.47
N GLU A 27 7.76 2.57 -4.40
CA GLU A 27 8.33 1.34 -4.95
C GLU A 27 8.92 0.46 -3.84
N GLU A 28 9.65 1.07 -2.90
CA GLU A 28 10.21 0.37 -1.74
C GLU A 28 9.11 -0.17 -0.82
N SER A 29 8.11 0.64 -0.53
CA SER A 29 6.96 0.25 0.30
C SER A 29 6.16 -0.88 -0.34
N LEU A 30 5.96 -0.83 -1.65
CA LEU A 30 5.25 -1.87 -2.39
C LEU A 30 6.02 -3.20 -2.34
N SER A 31 7.35 -3.15 -2.48
CA SER A 31 8.19 -4.34 -2.35
C SER A 31 8.04 -4.97 -0.97
N ASN A 32 8.03 -4.16 0.09
CA ASN A 32 7.80 -4.64 1.45
C ASN A 32 6.40 -5.22 1.62
N MET A 33 5.39 -4.59 1.02
CA MET A 33 3.99 -5.03 1.12
C MET A 33 3.78 -6.38 0.42
N LYS A 34 4.54 -6.67 -0.66
CA LYS A 34 4.51 -7.98 -1.31
C LYS A 34 4.97 -9.07 -0.35
N LYS A 35 6.00 -8.78 0.47
CA LYS A 35 6.50 -9.73 1.48
C LYS A 35 5.49 -9.96 2.60
N VAL A 36 4.74 -8.92 2.96
CA VAL A 36 3.71 -8.99 4.00
C VAL A 36 2.59 -9.97 3.63
N PHE A 37 2.34 -10.20 2.34
CA PHE A 37 1.28 -11.09 1.90
C PHE A 37 1.38 -12.50 2.51
N ASP A 38 2.58 -13.06 2.55
CA ASP A 38 2.78 -14.40 3.12
C ASP A 38 2.45 -14.41 4.62
N ASP A 39 2.87 -13.39 5.35
CA ASP A 39 2.56 -13.25 6.78
C ASP A 39 1.06 -13.05 7.01
N MET A 40 0.39 -12.30 6.14
CA MET A 40 -1.07 -12.12 6.22
C MET A 40 -1.80 -13.45 6.00
N LYS A 41 -1.30 -14.30 5.12
CA LYS A 41 -1.86 -15.65 4.93
C LYS A 41 -1.73 -16.49 6.20
N VAL A 42 -0.55 -16.45 6.82
CA VAL A 42 -0.31 -17.18 8.08
C VAL A 42 -1.26 -16.69 9.18
N LEU A 43 -1.40 -15.38 9.33
CA LEU A 43 -2.31 -14.80 10.31
C LEU A 43 -3.77 -15.16 10.02
N SER A 44 -4.16 -15.18 8.75
CA SER A 44 -5.51 -15.57 8.33
C SER A 44 -5.80 -17.03 8.66
N ASP A 45 -4.85 -17.92 8.40
CA ASP A 45 -4.97 -19.33 8.73
C ASP A 45 -5.10 -19.53 10.24
N TYR A 46 -4.28 -18.84 11.01
CA TYR A 46 -4.37 -18.84 12.47
C TYR A 46 -5.75 -18.38 12.96
N TYR A 47 -6.25 -17.30 12.40
CA TYR A 47 -7.55 -16.72 12.77
C TYR A 47 -8.71 -17.72 12.55
N SER A 48 -8.62 -18.52 11.48
CA SER A 48 -9.66 -19.50 11.16
C SER A 48 -9.54 -20.84 11.90
N LYS A 49 -8.37 -21.13 12.49
CA LYS A 49 -8.11 -22.43 13.14
C LYS A 49 -7.99 -22.32 14.64
N ASP A 50 -6.89 -21.77 15.13
CA ASP A 50 -6.52 -21.85 16.54
C ASP A 50 -6.88 -20.61 17.36
N TRP A 51 -7.17 -19.48 16.71
CA TRP A 51 -7.37 -18.21 17.39
C TRP A 51 -8.45 -18.29 18.46
N LYS A 52 -9.59 -18.89 18.14
CA LYS A 52 -10.73 -18.96 19.07
C LYS A 52 -10.39 -19.74 20.33
N SER A 53 -9.70 -20.87 20.18
CA SER A 53 -9.24 -21.69 21.30
C SER A 53 -8.26 -20.92 22.17
N ASP A 54 -7.31 -20.22 21.56
CA ASP A 54 -6.31 -19.43 22.28
C ASP A 54 -6.96 -18.24 22.99
N TYR A 55 -7.92 -17.60 22.36
CA TYR A 55 -8.68 -16.50 22.94
C TYR A 55 -9.39 -16.95 24.24
N PHE A 56 -10.08 -18.08 24.20
CA PHE A 56 -10.77 -18.59 25.37
C PHE A 56 -9.80 -19.05 26.46
N ALA A 57 -8.66 -19.63 26.09
CA ALA A 57 -7.62 -19.97 27.07
C ALA A 57 -7.11 -18.73 27.81
N ASP A 58 -6.96 -17.61 27.09
CA ASP A 58 -6.57 -16.34 27.70
C ASP A 58 -7.64 -15.79 28.64
N GLU A 59 -8.91 -15.84 28.22
CA GLU A 59 -10.05 -15.42 29.06
C GLU A 59 -10.15 -16.25 30.35
N GLU A 60 -9.79 -17.52 30.28
CA GLU A 60 -9.80 -18.43 31.44
C GLU A 60 -8.56 -18.31 32.31
N GLY A 61 -7.63 -17.41 31.99
CA GLY A 61 -6.41 -17.21 32.77
C GLY A 61 -5.37 -18.32 32.65
N LYS A 62 -5.43 -19.11 31.58
CA LYS A 62 -4.53 -20.27 31.37
C LYS A 62 -3.18 -19.90 30.80
N LEU A 63 -3.01 -18.67 30.31
CA LEU A 63 -1.78 -18.23 29.65
C LEU A 63 -0.89 -17.43 30.61
N PRO A 64 0.44 -17.46 30.41
CA PRO A 64 1.36 -16.68 31.22
C PRO A 64 1.05 -15.18 31.15
N LYS A 65 1.16 -14.50 32.31
CA LYS A 65 0.87 -13.05 32.41
C LYS A 65 1.80 -12.19 31.57
N ASN A 66 3.03 -12.63 31.37
CA ASN A 66 4.04 -11.87 30.61
C ASN A 66 4.03 -12.17 29.11
N LEU A 67 3.11 -13.01 28.64
CA LEU A 67 2.97 -13.29 27.22
C LEU A 67 2.40 -12.09 26.48
N LYS A 68 3.04 -11.70 25.37
CA LYS A 68 2.49 -10.69 24.48
C LYS A 68 1.29 -11.28 23.76
N ARG A 69 0.14 -10.62 23.87
CA ARG A 69 -1.14 -11.16 23.41
C ARG A 69 -1.95 -10.20 22.55
N GLY A 70 -1.30 -9.29 21.83
CA GLY A 70 -1.98 -8.39 20.90
C GLY A 70 -2.82 -9.14 19.87
N VAL A 71 -2.34 -10.29 19.40
CA VAL A 71 -3.05 -11.12 18.42
C VAL A 71 -4.37 -11.68 18.96
N LEU A 72 -4.54 -11.74 20.28
CA LEU A 72 -5.75 -12.24 20.93
C LEU A 72 -6.77 -11.13 21.23
N GLY A 73 -6.45 -9.87 20.90
CA GLY A 73 -7.45 -8.80 20.98
C GLY A 73 -8.65 -9.14 20.11
N GLN A 74 -9.86 -8.87 20.61
CA GLN A 74 -11.09 -9.34 19.97
C GLN A 74 -11.21 -8.92 18.52
N ASP A 75 -10.82 -7.68 18.20
CA ASP A 75 -10.94 -7.12 16.85
C ASP A 75 -9.60 -6.89 16.15
N THR A 76 -8.49 -7.19 16.78
CA THR A 76 -7.16 -6.82 16.30
C THR A 76 -6.86 -7.39 14.91
N LEU A 77 -7.01 -8.70 14.73
CA LEU A 77 -6.75 -9.35 13.45
C LEU A 77 -7.79 -8.98 12.41
N TYR A 78 -9.06 -8.94 12.81
CA TYR A 78 -10.13 -8.56 11.87
C TYR A 78 -9.92 -7.16 11.32
N ASP A 79 -9.61 -6.20 12.19
CA ASP A 79 -9.36 -4.82 11.78
C ASP A 79 -8.12 -4.72 10.86
N LEU A 80 -7.08 -5.50 11.15
CA LEU A 80 -5.89 -5.55 10.31
C LEU A 80 -6.22 -6.10 8.92
N PHE A 81 -7.00 -7.19 8.85
CA PHE A 81 -7.42 -7.77 7.57
C PHE A 81 -8.26 -6.79 6.77
N GLN A 82 -9.14 -6.04 7.42
CA GLN A 82 -9.97 -5.04 6.76
C GLN A 82 -9.12 -3.89 6.19
N ARG A 83 -8.14 -3.41 6.96
CA ARG A 83 -7.21 -2.39 6.49
C ARG A 83 -6.41 -2.88 5.28
N TYR A 84 -5.97 -4.12 5.31
CA TYR A 84 -5.21 -4.73 4.21
C TYR A 84 -6.07 -4.83 2.95
N TYR A 85 -7.31 -5.26 3.09
CA TYR A 85 -8.28 -5.31 2.00
C TYR A 85 -8.51 -3.92 1.39
N ASP A 86 -8.71 -2.91 2.24
CA ASP A 86 -8.95 -1.53 1.79
C ASP A 86 -7.75 -0.97 1.02
N ILE A 87 -6.54 -1.27 1.46
CA ILE A 87 -5.32 -0.90 0.72
C ILE A 87 -5.32 -1.52 -0.67
N GLY A 88 -5.65 -2.81 -0.77
CA GLY A 88 -5.73 -3.50 -2.05
C GLY A 88 -6.75 -2.87 -2.99
N LYS A 89 -7.90 -2.49 -2.45
CA LYS A 89 -8.95 -1.79 -3.21
C LYS A 89 -8.46 -0.44 -3.72
N ASP A 90 -7.82 0.35 -2.87
CA ASP A 90 -7.27 1.66 -3.23
C ASP A 90 -6.19 1.53 -4.30
N MET A 91 -5.32 0.52 -4.18
CA MET A 91 -4.29 0.26 -5.18
C MET A 91 -4.89 -0.09 -6.54
N LYS A 92 -5.99 -0.85 -6.56
CA LYS A 92 -6.68 -1.18 -7.80
C LYS A 92 -7.26 0.05 -8.46
N GLU A 93 -7.92 0.92 -7.70
CA GLU A 93 -8.46 2.18 -8.22
C GLU A 93 -7.36 3.06 -8.81
N LEU A 94 -6.24 3.19 -8.11
CA LEU A 94 -5.08 3.95 -8.59
C LEU A 94 -4.48 3.31 -9.85
N SER A 95 -4.37 1.98 -9.87
CA SER A 95 -3.87 1.25 -11.03
C SER A 95 -4.70 1.53 -12.28
N ASP A 96 -6.02 1.57 -12.14
CA ASP A 96 -6.91 1.85 -13.27
C ASP A 96 -6.72 3.27 -13.80
N LYS A 97 -6.54 4.25 -12.92
CA LYS A 97 -6.22 5.64 -13.30
C LYS A 97 -4.88 5.73 -14.02
N ILE A 98 -3.87 5.04 -13.53
CA ILE A 98 -2.53 5.02 -14.13
C ILE A 98 -2.57 4.40 -15.53
N LYS A 99 -3.35 3.35 -15.74
CA LYS A 99 -3.52 2.72 -17.06
C LYS A 99 -4.09 3.70 -18.09
N THR A 100 -5.08 4.51 -17.68
CA THR A 100 -5.66 5.52 -18.54
C THR A 100 -4.63 6.58 -18.91
N LEU A 101 -3.85 7.05 -17.92
CA LEU A 101 -2.77 8.01 -18.15
C LEU A 101 -1.67 7.44 -19.06
N LYS A 102 -1.34 6.16 -18.90
CA LYS A 102 -0.33 5.48 -19.72
C LYS A 102 -0.67 5.53 -21.19
N LYS A 103 -1.92 5.34 -21.56
CA LYS A 103 -2.37 5.42 -22.96
C LYS A 103 -2.08 6.80 -23.55
N LYS A 104 -2.40 7.85 -22.81
CA LYS A 104 -2.11 9.25 -23.22
C LYS A 104 -0.60 9.49 -23.38
N ILE A 105 0.19 9.02 -22.41
CA ILE A 105 1.65 9.16 -22.42
C ILE A 105 2.27 8.50 -23.65
N LEU A 106 1.84 7.28 -23.99
CA LEU A 106 2.38 6.54 -25.13
C LEU A 106 2.06 7.23 -26.45
N ILE A 107 0.86 7.78 -26.59
CA ILE A 107 0.49 8.54 -27.79
C ILE A 107 1.36 9.77 -27.91
N ASN A 108 1.55 10.53 -26.83
CA ASN A 108 2.36 11.74 -26.82
C ASN A 108 3.83 11.44 -27.11
N LYS A 109 4.36 10.34 -26.61
CA LYS A 109 5.73 9.91 -26.87
C LYS A 109 5.95 9.67 -28.38
N LYS A 110 5.02 8.98 -29.03
CA LYS A 110 5.07 8.77 -30.49
C LYS A 110 5.07 10.07 -31.25
N ILE A 111 4.19 11.01 -30.88
CA ILE A 111 4.12 12.34 -31.50
C ILE A 111 5.43 13.08 -31.33
N ASN A 112 5.98 13.11 -30.13
CA ASN A 112 7.22 13.83 -29.82
C ASN A 112 8.44 13.23 -30.54
N ASN A 113 8.46 11.91 -30.72
CA ASN A 113 9.56 11.24 -31.42
C ASN A 113 9.53 11.43 -32.94
N LEU A 114 8.42 11.89 -33.51
CA LEU A 114 8.32 12.25 -34.93
C LEU A 114 8.93 13.62 -35.26
N LEU A 115 9.24 14.39 -34.24
CA LEU A 115 9.84 15.70 -34.38
C LEU A 115 11.36 15.62 -34.32
#